data_a6d2540ed904ce84ba1f265924a3e5e4
#
_entry.id   a6d2540ed904ce84ba1f265924a3e5e4
#
_cell.length_a   1.000
_cell.length_b   1.000
_cell.length_c   1.000
_cell.angle_alpha   90.00
_cell.angle_beta   90.00
_cell.angle_gamma   90.00
#
_symmetry.space_group_name_H-M   'P 1'
#
loop_
_entity.id
_entity.type
_entity.pdbx_description
1 polymer ?
#
loop_
_entity_poly.entity_id
_entity_poly.type
_entity_poly.pdbx_seq_one_letter_code
_entity_poly.pdbx_strand_id
1 'polypeptide(L)'
;VRLGYDDAERWKSLLTGYAMEMAQAMKIPWEQFRWYAAFHDESHHPHVHMVCYSADGRSGYLTKEGIAQIKSGLAKEIFRQDLTELYRQQTQRRDVLNRDAQAVMRELIHRMEEGAVDNPRIEELMTHLADRLRFTSGKKQYGYLKAPLKAVVDEIVDELARDPRIAQAYDLWYEMREEVLRTYKNDLPERLPLSRQKEFKPIKNMVIQEAVRLGELRQIFHPEDQAE
;
A
#
# COMPACT_ATOMS: atom_id res chain seq x y z
N VAL A 1 -23.39 -9.51 -0.06
CA VAL A 1 -22.92 -9.73 -1.43
C VAL A 1 -23.03 -11.22 -1.70
N ARG A 2 -23.89 -11.64 -2.66
CA ARG A 2 -23.95 -13.06 -3.09
C ARG A 2 -22.77 -13.29 -4.04
N LEU A 3 -21.72 -13.91 -3.55
CA LEU A 3 -20.50 -14.23 -4.31
C LEU A 3 -20.72 -15.30 -5.40
N GLY A 4 -21.94 -15.83 -5.56
CA GLY A 4 -22.27 -16.84 -6.54
C GLY A 4 -21.69 -18.22 -6.27
N TYR A 5 -21.25 -18.47 -5.04
CA TYR A 5 -20.77 -19.81 -4.58
C TYR A 5 -21.85 -20.53 -3.79
N ASP A 6 -23.09 -20.39 -4.23
CA ASP A 6 -24.28 -21.05 -3.70
C ASP A 6 -24.63 -22.34 -4.46
N ASP A 7 -23.80 -22.77 -5.40
CA ASP A 7 -23.97 -24.01 -6.15
C ASP A 7 -22.71 -24.90 -6.18
N ALA A 8 -22.93 -26.20 -6.28
CA ALA A 8 -21.85 -27.22 -6.28
C ALA A 8 -20.93 -27.13 -7.49
N GLU A 9 -21.41 -26.73 -8.66
CA GLU A 9 -20.60 -26.69 -9.90
C GLU A 9 -19.55 -25.57 -9.85
N ARG A 10 -19.89 -24.43 -9.25
CA ARG A 10 -18.91 -23.35 -9.04
C ARG A 10 -17.82 -23.75 -8.06
N TRP A 11 -18.18 -24.40 -6.95
CA TRP A 11 -17.20 -24.95 -6.02
C TRP A 11 -16.31 -26.01 -6.68
N LYS A 12 -16.90 -26.92 -7.45
CA LYS A 12 -16.15 -27.93 -8.21
C LYS A 12 -15.15 -27.30 -9.18
N SER A 13 -15.60 -26.29 -9.94
CA SER A 13 -14.75 -25.55 -10.87
C SER A 13 -13.58 -24.86 -10.16
N LEU A 14 -13.86 -24.13 -9.05
CA LEU A 14 -12.87 -23.48 -8.22
C LEU A 14 -11.83 -24.47 -7.69
N LEU A 15 -12.28 -25.54 -7.03
CA LEU A 15 -11.40 -26.51 -6.39
C LEU A 15 -10.56 -27.29 -7.43
N THR A 16 -11.16 -27.61 -8.58
CA THR A 16 -10.43 -28.25 -9.68
C THR A 16 -9.35 -27.33 -10.24
N GLY A 17 -9.68 -26.06 -10.45
CA GLY A 17 -8.72 -25.05 -10.93
C GLY A 17 -7.59 -24.78 -9.95
N TYR A 18 -7.83 -24.90 -8.64
CA TYR A 18 -6.86 -24.62 -7.57
C TYR A 18 -6.18 -25.90 -7.00
N ALA A 19 -6.45 -27.06 -7.56
CA ALA A 19 -5.97 -28.35 -7.04
C ALA A 19 -4.44 -28.49 -7.07
N MET A 20 -3.78 -27.96 -8.10
CA MET A 20 -2.32 -28.03 -8.24
C MET A 20 -1.62 -27.19 -7.15
N GLU A 21 -2.11 -26.00 -6.87
CA GLU A 21 -1.59 -25.12 -5.82
C GLU A 21 -1.79 -25.74 -4.43
N MET A 22 -2.93 -26.42 -4.22
CA MET A 22 -3.15 -27.18 -2.98
C MET A 22 -2.16 -28.33 -2.84
N ALA A 23 -1.91 -29.09 -3.90
CA ALA A 23 -0.92 -30.18 -3.90
C ALA A 23 0.48 -29.63 -3.53
N GLN A 24 0.89 -28.53 -4.13
CA GLN A 24 2.17 -27.88 -3.84
C GLN A 24 2.26 -27.39 -2.38
N ALA A 25 1.21 -26.72 -1.87
CA ALA A 25 1.17 -26.25 -0.49
C ALA A 25 1.22 -27.41 0.52
N MET A 26 0.67 -28.56 0.17
CA MET A 26 0.66 -29.78 0.97
C MET A 26 1.91 -30.67 0.75
N LYS A 27 2.86 -30.25 -0.10
CA LYS A 27 4.06 -31.02 -0.45
C LYS A 27 3.75 -32.40 -1.00
N ILE A 28 2.65 -32.55 -1.76
CA ILE A 28 2.25 -33.80 -2.44
C ILE A 28 2.61 -33.67 -3.91
N PRO A 29 3.39 -34.59 -4.51
CA PRO A 29 3.57 -34.63 -5.96
C PRO A 29 2.22 -34.71 -6.68
N TRP A 30 2.08 -33.97 -7.77
CA TRP A 30 0.79 -33.85 -8.48
C TRP A 30 0.21 -35.22 -8.89
N GLU A 31 1.04 -36.15 -9.34
CA GLU A 31 0.66 -37.49 -9.75
C GLU A 31 0.08 -38.33 -8.60
N GLN A 32 0.45 -37.98 -7.35
CA GLN A 32 0.01 -38.62 -6.13
C GLN A 32 -1.15 -37.92 -5.45
N PHE A 33 -1.42 -36.64 -5.83
CA PHE A 33 -2.45 -35.85 -5.19
C PHE A 33 -3.85 -36.40 -5.51
N ARG A 34 -4.64 -36.64 -4.48
CA ARG A 34 -6.04 -37.05 -4.57
C ARG A 34 -6.88 -36.19 -3.65
N TRP A 35 -8.07 -35.86 -4.11
CA TRP A 35 -9.02 -35.11 -3.32
C TRP A 35 -10.45 -35.49 -3.59
N TYR A 36 -11.31 -35.35 -2.57
CA TYR A 36 -12.76 -35.48 -2.64
C TYR A 36 -13.37 -34.32 -1.93
N ALA A 37 -14.51 -33.85 -2.43
CA ALA A 37 -15.24 -32.74 -1.83
C ALA A 37 -16.75 -33.05 -1.82
N ALA A 38 -17.41 -32.68 -0.73
CA ALA A 38 -18.85 -32.74 -0.60
C ALA A 38 -19.38 -31.31 -0.38
N PHE A 39 -20.29 -30.90 -1.22
CA PHE A 39 -21.00 -29.61 -1.09
C PHE A 39 -22.21 -29.80 -0.16
N HIS A 40 -22.35 -28.85 0.76
CA HIS A 40 -23.44 -28.76 1.71
C HIS A 40 -24.12 -27.40 1.58
N ASP A 41 -25.45 -27.41 1.42
CA ASP A 41 -26.28 -26.20 1.39
C ASP A 41 -27.28 -26.25 2.54
N GLU A 42 -26.76 -26.26 3.77
CA GLU A 42 -27.57 -26.28 4.97
C GLU A 42 -27.74 -24.85 5.53
N SER A 43 -28.97 -24.46 5.78
CA SER A 43 -29.34 -23.26 6.54
C SER A 43 -28.74 -21.94 6.01
N HIS A 44 -28.71 -21.74 4.70
CA HIS A 44 -28.18 -20.54 4.03
C HIS A 44 -26.66 -20.29 4.21
N HIS A 45 -25.91 -21.33 4.57
CA HIS A 45 -24.45 -21.32 4.68
C HIS A 45 -23.82 -22.36 3.74
N PRO A 46 -23.83 -22.13 2.40
CA PRO A 46 -23.21 -23.07 1.47
C PRO A 46 -21.72 -23.20 1.76
N HIS A 47 -21.27 -24.44 1.93
CA HIS A 47 -19.88 -24.75 2.23
C HIS A 47 -19.46 -26.12 1.67
N VAL A 48 -18.16 -26.36 1.64
CA VAL A 48 -17.57 -27.60 1.13
C VAL A 48 -16.70 -28.24 2.18
N HIS A 49 -16.92 -29.52 2.45
CA HIS A 49 -15.97 -30.36 3.14
C HIS A 49 -15.05 -31.03 2.12
N MET A 50 -13.74 -30.86 2.30
CA MET A 50 -12.74 -31.39 1.38
C MET A 50 -11.73 -32.26 2.12
N VAL A 51 -11.40 -33.40 1.54
CA VAL A 51 -10.33 -34.31 1.99
C VAL A 51 -9.28 -34.37 0.89
N CYS A 52 -8.03 -34.05 1.27
CA CYS A 52 -6.87 -34.15 0.39
C CYS A 52 -5.86 -35.14 0.98
N TYR A 53 -5.28 -36.00 0.11
CA TYR A 53 -4.30 -36.98 0.57
C TYR A 53 -3.36 -37.38 -0.58
N SER A 54 -2.26 -38.04 -0.23
CA SER A 54 -1.36 -38.66 -1.21
C SER A 54 -1.70 -40.11 -1.44
N ALA A 55 -1.80 -40.54 -2.70
CA ALA A 55 -2.10 -41.93 -3.09
C ALA A 55 -1.01 -42.92 -2.67
N ASP A 56 0.24 -42.46 -2.46
CA ASP A 56 1.34 -43.31 -1.98
C ASP A 56 1.31 -43.51 -0.44
N GLY A 57 0.46 -42.80 0.28
CA GLY A 57 0.34 -42.84 1.73
C GLY A 57 1.58 -42.42 2.51
N ARG A 58 2.58 -41.81 1.84
CA ARG A 58 3.88 -41.41 2.42
C ARG A 58 4.20 -39.95 2.23
N SER A 59 3.82 -39.40 1.07
CA SER A 59 4.09 -38.00 0.72
C SER A 59 3.07 -37.08 1.36
N GLY A 60 3.50 -35.87 1.61
CA GLY A 60 2.62 -34.78 2.00
C GLY A 60 2.58 -34.49 3.51
N TYR A 61 2.64 -33.22 3.81
CA TYR A 61 2.35 -32.68 5.13
C TYR A 61 1.92 -31.22 4.97
N LEU A 62 1.05 -30.77 5.85
CA LEU A 62 0.51 -29.42 5.80
C LEU A 62 1.10 -28.57 6.92
N THR A 63 1.92 -27.58 6.53
CA THR A 63 2.51 -26.59 7.45
C THR A 63 1.57 -25.42 7.70
N LYS A 64 1.88 -24.59 8.71
CA LYS A 64 1.16 -23.32 8.94
C LYS A 64 1.23 -22.40 7.72
N GLU A 65 2.38 -22.36 7.06
CA GLU A 65 2.60 -21.60 5.82
C GLU A 65 1.77 -22.15 4.67
N GLY A 66 1.70 -23.48 4.52
CA GLY A 66 0.86 -24.14 3.53
C GLY A 66 -0.63 -23.85 3.75
N ILE A 67 -1.11 -23.87 5.00
CA ILE A 67 -2.47 -23.47 5.33
C ILE A 67 -2.73 -22.00 4.92
N ALA A 68 -1.82 -21.09 5.28
CA ALA A 68 -1.94 -19.67 4.94
C ALA A 68 -1.94 -19.46 3.41
N GLN A 69 -1.11 -20.20 2.66
CA GLN A 69 -1.06 -20.18 1.21
C GLN A 69 -2.38 -20.62 0.58
N ILE A 70 -2.95 -21.75 1.02
CA ILE A 70 -4.23 -22.27 0.53
C ILE A 70 -5.36 -21.27 0.83
N LYS A 71 -5.45 -20.77 2.08
CA LYS A 71 -6.47 -19.80 2.47
C LYS A 71 -6.39 -18.52 1.62
N SER A 72 -5.19 -17.97 1.46
CA SER A 72 -4.96 -16.74 0.69
C SER A 72 -5.27 -16.94 -0.80
N GLY A 73 -4.88 -18.09 -1.36
CA GLY A 73 -5.11 -18.40 -2.77
C GLY A 73 -6.59 -18.61 -3.09
N LEU A 74 -7.30 -19.41 -2.29
CA LEU A 74 -8.76 -19.60 -2.44
C LEU A 74 -9.52 -18.29 -2.27
N ALA A 75 -9.15 -17.47 -1.27
CA ALA A 75 -9.76 -16.16 -1.10
C ALA A 75 -9.57 -15.26 -2.34
N LYS A 76 -8.36 -15.25 -2.94
CA LYS A 76 -8.10 -14.52 -4.19
C LYS A 76 -9.01 -14.97 -5.34
N GLU A 77 -9.19 -16.26 -5.51
CA GLU A 77 -10.04 -16.78 -6.58
C GLU A 77 -11.54 -16.48 -6.34
N ILE A 78 -12.02 -16.67 -5.11
CA ILE A 78 -13.42 -16.42 -4.73
C ILE A 78 -13.77 -14.92 -4.89
N PHE A 79 -12.89 -14.04 -4.41
CA PHE A 79 -13.13 -12.59 -4.37
C PHE A 79 -12.48 -11.84 -5.53
N ARG A 80 -12.03 -12.53 -6.58
CA ARG A 80 -11.25 -11.91 -7.67
C ARG A 80 -11.91 -10.67 -8.28
N GLN A 81 -13.21 -10.70 -8.52
CA GLN A 81 -13.91 -9.55 -9.10
C GLN A 81 -14.04 -8.40 -8.09
N ASP A 82 -14.43 -8.70 -6.86
CA ASP A 82 -14.56 -7.72 -5.79
C ASP A 82 -13.20 -7.12 -5.44
N LEU A 83 -12.16 -7.94 -5.39
CA LEU A 83 -10.79 -7.48 -5.17
C LEU A 83 -10.29 -6.58 -6.31
N THR A 84 -10.60 -6.90 -7.56
CA THR A 84 -10.24 -6.05 -8.69
C THR A 84 -10.86 -4.67 -8.56
N GLU A 85 -12.13 -4.59 -8.18
CA GLU A 85 -12.82 -3.31 -7.93
C GLU A 85 -12.23 -2.57 -6.73
N LEU A 86 -11.96 -3.26 -5.62
CA LEU A 86 -11.30 -2.68 -4.43
C LEU A 86 -9.91 -2.14 -4.76
N TYR A 87 -9.09 -2.88 -5.51
CA TYR A 87 -7.77 -2.41 -5.95
C TYR A 87 -7.87 -1.19 -6.87
N ARG A 88 -8.88 -1.15 -7.75
CA ARG A 88 -9.13 0.01 -8.61
C ARG A 88 -9.49 1.24 -7.76
N GLN A 89 -10.38 1.08 -6.79
CA GLN A 89 -10.77 2.16 -5.87
C GLN A 89 -9.60 2.61 -5.00
N GLN A 90 -8.81 1.68 -4.45
CA GLN A 90 -7.62 2.00 -3.68
C GLN A 90 -6.61 2.80 -4.52
N THR A 91 -6.43 2.44 -5.80
CA THR A 91 -5.58 3.17 -6.73
C THR A 91 -6.10 4.60 -6.95
N GLN A 92 -7.39 4.75 -7.20
CA GLN A 92 -8.01 6.07 -7.37
C GLN A 92 -7.87 6.93 -6.10
N ARG A 93 -8.09 6.37 -4.91
CA ARG A 93 -7.91 7.08 -3.64
C ARG A 93 -6.46 7.50 -3.42
N ARG A 94 -5.49 6.64 -3.77
CA ARG A 94 -4.07 7.00 -3.75
C ARG A 94 -3.75 8.16 -4.68
N ASP A 95 -4.31 8.17 -5.87
CA ASP A 95 -4.04 9.20 -6.87
C ASP A 95 -4.69 10.54 -6.47
N VAL A 96 -5.86 10.50 -5.83
CA VAL A 96 -6.50 11.67 -5.21
C VAL A 96 -5.59 12.23 -4.11
N LEU A 97 -5.15 11.40 -3.18
CA LEU A 97 -4.26 11.83 -2.09
C LEU A 97 -2.95 12.46 -2.61
N ASN A 98 -2.31 11.85 -3.61
CA ASN A 98 -1.11 12.41 -4.22
C ASN A 98 -1.37 13.80 -4.84
N ARG A 99 -2.51 14.00 -5.51
CA ARG A 99 -2.89 15.28 -6.11
C ARG A 99 -3.19 16.34 -5.03
N ASP A 100 -3.94 15.95 -4.00
CA ASP A 100 -4.30 16.85 -2.91
C ASP A 100 -3.06 17.29 -2.12
N ALA A 101 -2.12 16.38 -1.86
CA ALA A 101 -0.85 16.71 -1.24
C ALA A 101 -0.02 17.68 -2.09
N GLN A 102 -0.03 17.53 -3.42
CA GLN A 102 0.62 18.48 -4.34
C GLN A 102 -0.04 19.86 -4.31
N ALA A 103 -1.37 19.91 -4.26
CA ALA A 103 -2.11 21.17 -4.20
C ALA A 103 -1.81 21.92 -2.89
N VAL A 104 -1.89 21.23 -1.76
CA VAL A 104 -1.58 21.80 -0.43
C VAL A 104 -0.15 22.30 -0.37
N MET A 105 0.82 21.53 -0.86
CA MET A 105 2.22 21.95 -0.84
C MET A 105 2.46 23.20 -1.70
N ARG A 106 1.87 23.28 -2.90
CA ARG A 106 2.01 24.48 -3.76
C ARG A 106 1.39 25.70 -3.12
N GLU A 107 0.25 25.54 -2.47
CA GLU A 107 -0.43 26.61 -1.74
C GLU A 107 0.45 27.13 -0.58
N LEU A 108 1.04 26.22 0.19
CA LEU A 108 1.96 26.58 1.27
C LEU A 108 3.20 27.32 0.75
N ILE A 109 3.83 26.82 -0.31
CA ILE A 109 5.01 27.47 -0.90
C ILE A 109 4.68 28.87 -1.45
N HIS A 110 3.54 28.99 -2.15
CA HIS A 110 3.10 30.29 -2.66
C HIS A 110 2.92 31.32 -1.52
N ARG A 111 2.31 30.92 -0.41
CA ARG A 111 2.16 31.78 0.77
C ARG A 111 3.47 32.12 1.45
N MET A 112 4.41 31.17 1.52
CA MET A 112 5.77 31.44 1.98
C MET A 112 6.47 32.50 1.10
N GLU A 113 6.31 32.44 -0.22
CA GLU A 113 6.86 33.42 -1.16
C GLU A 113 6.23 34.81 -0.96
N GLU A 114 4.96 34.88 -0.53
CA GLU A 114 4.25 36.12 -0.20
C GLU A 114 4.55 36.63 1.24
N GLY A 115 5.34 35.90 2.01
CA GLY A 115 5.67 36.26 3.40
C GLY A 115 4.56 35.92 4.41
N ALA A 116 3.56 35.13 4.02
CA ALA A 116 2.51 34.70 4.93
C ALA A 116 2.93 33.39 5.60
N VAL A 117 2.91 33.33 6.94
CA VAL A 117 3.30 32.16 7.73
C VAL A 117 2.05 31.39 8.13
N ASP A 118 1.73 30.31 7.42
CA ASP A 118 0.59 29.44 7.73
C ASP A 118 0.96 28.24 8.60
N ASN A 119 2.12 27.65 8.31
CA ASN A 119 2.65 26.51 9.04
C ASN A 119 4.15 26.70 9.31
N PRO A 120 4.52 27.32 10.44
CA PRO A 120 5.92 27.60 10.77
C PRO A 120 6.82 26.38 10.75
N ARG A 121 6.27 25.21 11.10
CA ARG A 121 7.06 23.97 11.12
C ARG A 121 7.41 23.49 9.73
N ILE A 122 6.47 23.50 8.80
CA ILE A 122 6.75 23.15 7.39
C ILE A 122 7.74 24.13 6.78
N GLU A 123 7.59 25.43 7.05
CA GLU A 123 8.50 26.46 6.54
C GLU A 123 9.95 26.26 7.02
N GLU A 124 10.12 26.02 8.33
CA GLU A 124 11.43 25.70 8.91
C GLU A 124 12.05 24.47 8.26
N LEU A 125 11.29 23.38 8.18
CA LEU A 125 11.75 22.11 7.60
C LEU A 125 12.05 22.23 6.10
N MET A 126 11.22 22.94 5.33
CA MET A 126 11.42 23.18 3.89
C MET A 126 12.65 24.04 3.64
N THR A 127 12.84 25.09 4.43
CA THR A 127 14.05 25.93 4.37
C THR A 127 15.30 25.11 4.67
N HIS A 128 15.29 24.37 5.78
CA HIS A 128 16.41 23.49 6.14
C HIS A 128 16.70 22.45 5.05
N LEU A 129 15.67 21.82 4.48
CA LEU A 129 15.82 20.84 3.40
C LEU A 129 16.42 21.49 2.14
N ALA A 130 15.92 22.68 1.76
CA ALA A 130 16.41 23.43 0.60
C ALA A 130 17.91 23.75 0.73
N ASP A 131 18.33 24.28 1.87
CA ASP A 131 19.74 24.60 2.14
C ASP A 131 20.65 23.38 2.08
N ARG A 132 20.22 22.27 2.66
CA ARG A 132 20.99 21.01 2.63
C ARG A 132 21.06 20.37 1.24
N LEU A 133 19.98 20.48 0.45
CA LEU A 133 19.95 19.94 -0.92
C LEU A 133 20.85 20.71 -1.89
N ARG A 134 21.17 21.99 -1.64
CA ARG A 134 22.13 22.77 -2.43
C ARG A 134 23.51 22.12 -2.45
N PHE A 135 23.95 21.59 -1.31
CA PHE A 135 25.27 20.94 -1.15
C PHE A 135 25.23 19.43 -1.39
N THR A 136 24.08 18.89 -1.80
CA THR A 136 23.94 17.46 -2.07
C THR A 136 24.22 17.17 -3.54
N SER A 137 25.26 16.37 -3.82
CA SER A 137 25.56 15.88 -5.17
C SER A 137 24.68 14.70 -5.55
N GLY A 138 24.45 14.52 -6.87
CA GLY A 138 23.72 13.39 -7.43
C GLY A 138 22.21 13.60 -7.53
N LYS A 139 21.45 12.49 -7.68
CA LYS A 139 20.01 12.53 -7.91
C LYS A 139 19.25 12.97 -6.65
N LYS A 140 18.55 14.10 -6.76
CA LYS A 140 17.69 14.65 -5.69
C LYS A 140 16.32 13.97 -5.71
N GLN A 141 16.31 12.70 -5.30
CA GLN A 141 15.12 11.85 -5.15
C GLN A 141 15.23 11.05 -3.86
N TYR A 142 14.11 10.78 -3.21
CA TYR A 142 14.06 10.16 -1.88
C TYR A 142 14.92 8.90 -1.75
N GLY A 143 14.91 8.02 -2.76
CA GLY A 143 15.69 6.77 -2.75
C GLY A 143 17.22 6.99 -2.64
N TYR A 144 17.73 8.11 -3.14
CA TYR A 144 19.16 8.43 -3.22
C TYR A 144 19.65 9.35 -2.09
N LEU A 145 18.74 9.93 -1.30
CA LEU A 145 19.14 10.78 -0.17
C LEU A 145 19.77 9.96 0.97
N LYS A 146 20.64 10.60 1.72
CA LYS A 146 21.19 10.05 2.97
C LYS A 146 20.14 10.07 4.08
N ALA A 147 20.30 9.20 5.08
CA ALA A 147 19.32 9.01 6.15
C ALA A 147 18.86 10.31 6.86
N PRO A 148 19.75 11.27 7.20
CA PRO A 148 19.30 12.53 7.84
C PRO A 148 18.33 13.34 6.96
N LEU A 149 18.58 13.42 5.64
CA LEU A 149 17.69 14.14 4.74
C LEU A 149 16.37 13.40 4.52
N LYS A 150 16.41 12.06 4.51
CA LYS A 150 15.17 11.25 4.47
C LYS A 150 14.29 11.52 5.69
N ALA A 151 14.89 11.65 6.88
CA ALA A 151 14.14 11.96 8.09
C ALA A 151 13.44 13.32 8.01
N VAL A 152 14.10 14.34 7.47
CA VAL A 152 13.48 15.66 7.25
C VAL A 152 12.33 15.58 6.26
N VAL A 153 12.51 14.87 5.14
CA VAL A 153 11.43 14.66 4.16
C VAL A 153 10.25 13.91 4.77
N ASP A 154 10.52 12.87 5.56
CA ASP A 154 9.48 12.09 6.24
C ASP A 154 8.70 12.97 7.23
N GLU A 155 9.39 13.84 7.99
CA GLU A 155 8.75 14.77 8.92
C GLU A 155 7.87 15.79 8.19
N ILE A 156 8.32 16.34 7.04
CA ILE A 156 7.49 17.24 6.23
C ILE A 156 6.23 16.53 5.73
N VAL A 157 6.34 15.29 5.27
CA VAL A 157 5.19 14.51 4.79
C VAL A 157 4.21 14.23 5.92
N ASP A 158 4.68 13.92 7.13
CA ASP A 158 3.81 13.66 8.28
C ASP A 158 3.18 14.97 8.81
N GLU A 159 3.86 16.11 8.68
CA GLU A 159 3.28 17.41 8.99
C GLU A 159 2.21 17.83 7.95
N LEU A 160 2.45 17.58 6.66
CA LEU A 160 1.43 17.75 5.61
C LEU A 160 0.18 16.91 5.85
N ALA A 161 0.37 15.70 6.41
CA ALA A 161 -0.75 14.80 6.71
C ALA A 161 -1.69 15.35 7.80
N ARG A 162 -1.33 16.45 8.48
CA ARG A 162 -2.21 17.15 9.42
C ARG A 162 -3.19 18.10 8.75
N ASP A 163 -2.96 18.47 7.48
CA ASP A 163 -3.95 19.22 6.70
C ASP A 163 -5.23 18.36 6.57
N PRO A 164 -6.42 18.91 6.89
CA PRO A 164 -7.68 18.14 6.89
C PRO A 164 -7.98 17.46 5.55
N ARG A 165 -7.61 18.05 4.43
CA ARG A 165 -7.79 17.47 3.09
C ARG A 165 -6.96 16.21 2.91
N ILE A 166 -5.69 16.27 3.33
CA ILE A 166 -4.76 15.14 3.24
C ILE A 166 -5.13 14.05 4.26
N ALA A 167 -5.46 14.44 5.50
CA ALA A 167 -5.89 13.51 6.53
C ALA A 167 -7.11 12.70 6.09
N GLN A 168 -8.15 13.37 5.58
CA GLN A 168 -9.35 12.71 5.08
C GLN A 168 -9.07 11.79 3.88
N ALA A 169 -8.26 12.25 2.93
CA ALA A 169 -7.89 11.44 1.77
C ALA A 169 -7.07 10.20 2.18
N TYR A 170 -6.20 10.35 3.20
CA TYR A 170 -5.42 9.23 3.75
C TYR A 170 -6.31 8.23 4.49
N ASP A 171 -7.29 8.68 5.27
CA ASP A 171 -8.27 7.83 5.94
C ASP A 171 -9.05 6.98 4.93
N LEU A 172 -9.59 7.61 3.89
CA LEU A 172 -10.34 6.93 2.84
C LEU A 172 -9.50 5.90 2.06
N TRP A 173 -8.22 6.21 1.81
CA TRP A 173 -7.31 5.25 1.18
C TRP A 173 -7.01 4.07 2.11
N TYR A 174 -6.80 4.36 3.40
CA TYR A 174 -6.44 3.35 4.38
C TYR A 174 -7.60 2.39 4.67
N GLU A 175 -8.84 2.88 4.72
CA GLU A 175 -10.06 2.06 4.81
C GLU A 175 -10.13 1.02 3.67
N MET A 176 -9.87 1.44 2.43
CA MET A 176 -9.81 0.52 1.29
C MET A 176 -8.69 -0.51 1.44
N ARG A 177 -7.54 -0.10 1.97
CA ARG A 177 -6.41 -0.99 2.25
C ARG A 177 -6.78 -2.05 3.29
N GLU A 178 -7.43 -1.63 4.38
CA GLU A 178 -7.90 -2.55 5.42
C GLU A 178 -8.92 -3.54 4.88
N GLU A 179 -9.87 -3.11 4.07
CA GLU A 179 -10.86 -3.97 3.45
C GLU A 179 -10.20 -5.07 2.59
N VAL A 180 -9.21 -4.70 1.79
CA VAL A 180 -8.39 -5.67 1.04
C VAL A 180 -7.66 -6.63 2.00
N LEU A 181 -7.04 -6.11 3.06
CA LEU A 181 -6.29 -6.95 4.00
C LEU A 181 -7.18 -7.92 4.77
N ARG A 182 -8.39 -7.51 5.17
CA ARG A 182 -9.38 -8.36 5.85
C ARG A 182 -9.80 -9.57 5.02
N THR A 183 -9.68 -9.49 3.68
CA THR A 183 -9.92 -10.65 2.80
C THR A 183 -8.92 -11.78 3.02
N TYR A 184 -7.70 -11.47 3.52
CA TYR A 184 -6.61 -12.44 3.65
C TYR A 184 -6.15 -12.69 5.08
N LYS A 185 -6.42 -11.75 6.00
CA LYS A 185 -5.88 -11.76 7.36
C LYS A 185 -6.97 -11.44 8.37
N ASN A 186 -6.94 -12.15 9.48
CA ASN A 186 -7.81 -11.84 10.62
C ASN A 186 -7.26 -10.68 11.44
N ASP A 187 -5.92 -10.59 11.55
CA ASP A 187 -5.23 -9.53 12.30
C ASP A 187 -4.69 -8.49 11.33
N LEU A 188 -5.13 -7.25 11.48
CA LEU A 188 -4.65 -6.13 10.68
C LEU A 188 -3.35 -5.59 11.25
N PRO A 189 -2.38 -5.20 10.41
CA PRO A 189 -1.18 -4.53 10.87
C PRO A 189 -1.53 -3.15 11.44
N GLU A 190 -0.68 -2.66 12.34
CA GLU A 190 -0.78 -1.30 12.85
C GLU A 190 -0.74 -0.28 11.69
N ARG A 191 -1.56 0.77 11.83
CA ARG A 191 -1.60 1.86 10.87
C ARG A 191 -0.32 2.69 10.95
N LEU A 192 0.44 2.70 9.89
CA LEU A 192 1.65 3.49 9.78
C LEU A 192 1.33 4.94 9.40
N PRO A 193 2.17 5.93 9.77
CA PRO A 193 2.04 7.29 9.29
C PRO A 193 2.24 7.37 7.77
N LEU A 194 1.78 8.46 7.15
CA LEU A 194 1.82 8.65 5.70
C LEU A 194 3.24 8.51 5.14
N SER A 195 4.24 9.04 5.84
CA SER A 195 5.65 8.95 5.46
C SER A 195 6.17 7.52 5.38
N ARG A 196 5.61 6.58 6.13
CA ARG A 196 6.03 5.17 6.16
C ARG A 196 5.34 4.30 5.12
N GLN A 197 4.36 4.82 4.41
CA GLN A 197 3.66 4.10 3.36
C GLN A 197 4.46 4.18 2.04
N LYS A 198 4.80 3.02 1.48
CA LYS A 198 5.59 2.92 0.24
C LYS A 198 4.86 3.50 -0.97
N GLU A 199 3.56 3.43 -0.95
CA GLU A 199 2.65 3.88 -2.00
C GLU A 199 2.71 5.41 -2.21
N PHE A 200 3.15 6.16 -1.20
CA PHE A 200 3.24 7.63 -1.24
C PHE A 200 4.67 8.17 -1.43
N LYS A 201 5.57 7.35 -1.96
CA LYS A 201 6.88 7.83 -2.42
C LYS A 201 6.81 9.03 -3.40
N PRO A 202 5.79 9.15 -4.27
CA PRO A 202 5.60 10.36 -5.08
C PRO A 202 5.50 11.66 -4.27
N ILE A 203 4.80 11.66 -3.12
CA ILE A 203 4.70 12.83 -2.23
C ILE A 203 6.09 13.24 -1.71
N LYS A 204 6.91 12.27 -1.29
CA LYS A 204 8.28 12.53 -0.83
C LYS A 204 9.16 13.17 -1.91
N ASN A 205 9.04 12.66 -3.14
CA ASN A 205 9.78 13.22 -4.27
C ASN A 205 9.28 14.62 -4.63
N MET A 206 7.98 14.88 -4.53
CA MET A 206 7.41 16.21 -4.72
C MET A 206 7.95 17.19 -3.68
N VAL A 207 7.98 16.84 -2.38
CA VAL A 207 8.59 17.66 -1.32
C VAL A 207 10.03 18.02 -1.65
N ILE A 208 10.83 17.04 -2.13
CA ILE A 208 12.22 17.28 -2.51
C ILE A 208 12.31 18.25 -3.71
N GLN A 209 11.46 18.09 -4.73
CA GLN A 209 11.45 18.98 -5.89
C GLN A 209 11.09 20.42 -5.50
N GLU A 210 10.08 20.60 -4.65
CA GLU A 210 9.68 21.93 -4.18
C GLU A 210 10.76 22.57 -3.29
N ALA A 211 11.47 21.78 -2.45
CA ALA A 211 12.59 22.30 -1.68
C ALA A 211 13.77 22.72 -2.58
N VAL A 212 14.05 21.99 -3.66
CA VAL A 212 15.06 22.41 -4.65
C VAL A 212 14.66 23.74 -5.30
N ARG A 213 13.40 23.86 -5.75
CA ARG A 213 12.86 25.09 -6.35
C ARG A 213 12.96 26.29 -5.39
N LEU A 214 12.58 26.09 -4.13
CA LEU A 214 12.68 27.12 -3.08
C LEU A 214 14.14 27.59 -2.89
N GLY A 215 15.10 26.65 -2.89
CA GLY A 215 16.52 26.95 -2.79
C GLY A 215 17.05 27.77 -3.98
N GLU A 216 16.58 27.49 -5.19
CA GLU A 216 16.94 28.23 -6.41
C GLU A 216 16.37 29.65 -6.39
N LEU A 217 15.10 29.83 -6.00
CA LEU A 217 14.47 31.16 -5.88
C LEU A 217 15.19 32.05 -4.88
N ARG A 218 15.57 31.50 -3.70
CA ARG A 218 16.31 32.27 -2.70
C ARG A 218 17.68 32.75 -3.21
N GLN A 219 18.35 32.01 -4.07
CA GLN A 219 19.61 32.47 -4.68
C GLN A 219 19.43 33.68 -5.62
N ILE A 220 18.30 33.71 -6.34
CA ILE A 220 18.01 34.83 -7.25
C ILE A 220 17.71 36.13 -6.52
N PHE A 221 17.00 36.03 -5.37
CA PHE A 221 16.53 37.19 -4.62
C PHE A 221 17.52 37.68 -3.52
N HIS A 222 18.44 36.80 -3.07
CA HIS A 222 19.45 37.13 -2.04
C HIS A 222 20.84 36.65 -2.48
N PRO A 223 21.45 37.33 -3.50
CA PRO A 223 22.79 36.94 -3.99
C PRO A 223 23.92 37.29 -3.00
N GLU A 224 23.67 38.09 -1.96
CA GLU A 224 24.68 38.54 -1.03
C GLU A 224 25.12 37.50 0.03
N ASP A 225 24.38 36.43 0.21
CA ASP A 225 24.73 35.34 1.14
C ASP A 225 25.80 34.35 0.59
N GLN A 226 26.47 34.71 -0.53
CA GLN A 226 27.49 33.86 -1.18
C GLN A 226 28.92 34.31 -0.93
N ALA A 227 29.16 35.35 -0.14
CA ALA A 227 30.48 35.88 0.15
C ALA A 227 30.86 35.66 1.61
N GLU A 228 31.21 34.41 1.97
CA GLU A 228 32.12 34.06 3.06
C GLU A 228 32.77 32.68 2.80
#